data_9942f69a80845c9b2753e11915939361
#
_entry.id   9942f69a80845c9b2753e11915939361
#
_cell.length_a   1.000
_cell.length_b   1.000
_cell.length_c   1.000
_cell.angle_alpha   90.00
_cell.angle_beta   90.00
_cell.angle_gamma   90.00
#
_symmetry.space_group_name_H-M   'P 1'
#
loop_
_entity.id
_entity.type
_entity.pdbx_description
1 polymer ?
#
loop_
_entity_poly.entity_id
_entity_poly.type
_entity_poly.pdbx_seq_one_letter_code
_entity_poly.pdbx_strand_id
1 'polypeptide(L)'
;VAVKILREKVKGAKIGISSCGWVTCPSDDSPEAEQKAYENFFKVWKEQPMNCMSVLTDPVYLGDYPEEYYEYFKNELPEITADDLALISAPLDFIGQNIYSGFYMDKNGEIAPFKDGSSQNDMGWDDIPESVYYGLKFLYKRYKKPIIITENGTAQNDRVCLDGKVHDAYRIDHTARYLSEMKKAVDEGIPVNGYYHWAFTDNFEWKCGFGKRFGLVFIDYDTQKRIKKDSFYFYKKVIETNGEILGSPQKLFQIKES
;
A
#
# COMPACT_ATOMS: atom_id res chain seq x y z
N VAL A 1 18.09 -11.40 -12.79
CA VAL A 1 18.07 -12.84 -13.12
C VAL A 1 16.62 -13.34 -13.25
N ALA A 2 15.76 -13.18 -12.21
CA ALA A 2 14.37 -13.70 -12.21
C ALA A 2 13.55 -13.21 -13.42
N VAL A 3 13.59 -11.92 -13.77
CA VAL A 3 12.86 -11.35 -14.91
C VAL A 3 13.20 -12.06 -16.21
N LYS A 4 14.50 -12.31 -16.47
CA LYS A 4 14.96 -13.03 -17.67
C LYS A 4 14.36 -14.43 -17.73
N ILE A 5 14.46 -15.19 -16.64
CA ILE A 5 13.92 -16.54 -16.56
C ILE A 5 12.39 -16.56 -16.76
N LEU A 6 11.68 -15.62 -16.11
CA LEU A 6 10.22 -15.52 -16.27
C LEU A 6 9.83 -15.22 -17.72
N ARG A 7 10.52 -14.28 -18.38
CA ARG A 7 10.27 -13.96 -19.79
C ARG A 7 10.51 -15.15 -20.73
N GLU A 8 11.55 -15.96 -20.43
CA GLU A 8 11.85 -17.16 -21.22
C GLU A 8 10.84 -18.29 -20.99
N LYS A 9 10.40 -18.49 -19.75
CA LYS A 9 9.57 -19.66 -19.36
C LYS A 9 8.07 -19.39 -19.47
N VAL A 10 7.62 -18.13 -19.29
CA VAL A 10 6.18 -17.78 -19.25
C VAL A 10 5.91 -16.70 -20.28
N LYS A 11 5.54 -17.12 -21.49
CA LYS A 11 5.20 -16.19 -22.58
C LYS A 11 4.02 -15.29 -22.19
N GLY A 12 4.17 -13.97 -22.40
CA GLY A 12 3.13 -12.99 -22.13
C GLY A 12 2.92 -12.63 -20.66
N ALA A 13 3.74 -13.16 -19.74
CA ALA A 13 3.67 -12.78 -18.33
C ALA A 13 3.92 -11.27 -18.15
N LYS A 14 3.06 -10.63 -17.35
CA LYS A 14 3.31 -9.28 -16.84
C LYS A 14 4.10 -9.38 -15.57
N ILE A 15 5.23 -8.68 -15.49
CA ILE A 15 6.18 -8.79 -14.41
C ILE A 15 6.33 -7.41 -13.77
N GLY A 16 6.21 -7.37 -12.46
CA GLY A 16 6.48 -6.22 -11.61
C GLY A 16 7.19 -6.65 -10.33
N ILE A 17 7.62 -5.68 -9.54
CA ILE A 17 8.13 -5.90 -8.20
C ILE A 17 7.23 -5.15 -7.22
N SER A 18 6.97 -5.73 -6.06
CA SER A 18 6.22 -5.07 -4.99
C SER A 18 7.20 -4.50 -3.96
N SER A 19 7.05 -3.21 -3.70
CA SER A 19 7.73 -2.51 -2.60
C SER A 19 6.72 -2.16 -1.50
N CYS A 20 7.24 -1.87 -0.31
CA CYS A 20 6.44 -1.43 0.82
C CYS A 20 7.08 -0.18 1.42
N GLY A 21 6.27 0.77 1.85
CA GLY A 21 6.77 1.96 2.51
C GLY A 21 5.64 2.87 2.98
N TRP A 22 5.98 3.72 3.95
CA TRP A 22 5.08 4.76 4.44
C TRP A 22 5.01 5.88 3.42
N VAL A 23 3.80 6.32 3.10
CA VAL A 23 3.59 7.41 2.16
C VAL A 23 3.60 8.74 2.89
N THR A 24 4.33 9.71 2.36
CA THR A 24 4.25 11.08 2.84
C THR A 24 3.12 11.80 2.13
N CYS A 25 2.16 12.32 2.91
CA CYS A 25 1.02 13.08 2.41
C CYS A 25 1.21 14.57 2.73
N PRO A 26 0.74 15.50 1.91
CA PRO A 26 0.73 16.91 2.30
C PRO A 26 -0.25 17.15 3.45
N SER A 27 0.11 18.04 4.38
CA SER A 27 -0.74 18.39 5.52
C SER A 27 -1.88 19.35 5.18
N ASP A 28 -1.79 20.01 4.02
CA ASP A 28 -2.77 20.91 3.45
C ASP A 28 -2.75 20.88 1.91
N ASP A 29 -3.69 21.55 1.27
CA ASP A 29 -3.84 21.55 -0.19
C ASP A 29 -2.87 22.50 -0.92
N SER A 30 -1.84 23.03 -0.26
CA SER A 30 -0.87 23.92 -0.90
C SER A 30 0.08 23.13 -1.82
N PRO A 31 0.44 23.69 -2.99
CA PRO A 31 1.44 23.10 -3.87
C PRO A 31 2.80 22.89 -3.19
N GLU A 32 3.15 23.74 -2.26
CA GLU A 32 4.38 23.67 -1.47
C GLU A 32 4.39 22.45 -0.56
N ALA A 33 3.29 22.17 0.16
CA ALA A 33 3.17 20.98 1.00
C ALA A 33 3.20 19.70 0.15
N GLU A 34 2.52 19.68 -1.01
CA GLU A 34 2.57 18.55 -1.93
C GLU A 34 4.00 18.32 -2.46
N GLN A 35 4.71 19.38 -2.82
CA GLN A 35 6.08 19.25 -3.29
C GLN A 35 7.00 18.72 -2.18
N LYS A 36 6.86 19.20 -0.94
CA LYS A 36 7.62 18.69 0.21
C LYS A 36 7.29 17.22 0.53
N ALA A 37 6.04 16.84 0.45
CA ALA A 37 5.61 15.46 0.61
C ALA A 37 6.22 14.55 -0.47
N TYR A 38 6.23 14.99 -1.74
CA TYR A 38 6.87 14.27 -2.84
C TYR A 38 8.38 14.11 -2.63
N GLU A 39 9.08 15.18 -2.28
CA GLU A 39 10.52 15.16 -2.01
C GLU A 39 10.85 14.18 -0.86
N ASN A 40 10.08 14.24 0.21
CA ASN A 40 10.27 13.39 1.37
C ASN A 40 9.99 11.91 1.08
N PHE A 41 8.98 11.59 0.27
CA PHE A 41 8.64 10.21 -0.09
C PHE A 41 9.78 9.49 -0.81
N PHE A 42 10.61 10.21 -1.56
CA PHE A 42 11.76 9.66 -2.27
C PHE A 42 13.11 10.01 -1.63
N LYS A 43 13.11 10.68 -0.48
CA LYS A 43 14.34 11.07 0.22
C LYS A 43 15.14 9.85 0.67
N VAL A 44 16.46 9.94 0.56
CA VAL A 44 17.38 8.93 1.12
C VAL A 44 17.66 9.27 2.59
N TRP A 45 17.28 8.35 3.47
CA TRP A 45 17.56 8.45 4.90
C TRP A 45 18.80 7.64 5.24
N LYS A 46 19.85 8.32 5.68
CA LYS A 46 21.13 7.69 5.98
C LYS A 46 21.04 6.61 7.05
N GLU A 47 20.18 6.84 8.04
CA GLU A 47 19.99 5.94 9.18
C GLU A 47 19.17 4.69 8.84
N GLN A 48 18.39 4.75 7.75
CA GLN A 48 17.47 3.67 7.36
C GLN A 48 17.37 3.52 5.83
N PRO A 49 18.49 3.28 5.12
CA PRO A 49 18.47 3.28 3.65
C PRO A 49 17.55 2.23 3.04
N MET A 50 17.38 1.09 3.70
CA MET A 50 16.49 0.02 3.24
C MET A 50 15.01 0.34 3.35
N ASN A 51 14.64 1.43 4.04
CA ASN A 51 13.28 1.91 4.15
C ASN A 51 12.98 3.06 3.17
N CYS A 52 13.97 3.47 2.36
CA CYS A 52 13.82 4.55 1.40
C CYS A 52 13.21 4.05 0.10
N MET A 53 12.10 4.65 -0.32
CA MET A 53 11.42 4.25 -1.55
C MET A 53 12.35 4.36 -2.77
N SER A 54 13.07 5.46 -2.91
CA SER A 54 13.98 5.67 -4.03
C SER A 54 15.13 4.65 -4.09
N VAL A 55 15.72 4.28 -2.95
CA VAL A 55 16.78 3.28 -2.89
C VAL A 55 16.32 1.91 -3.38
N LEU A 56 15.05 1.56 -3.12
CA LEU A 56 14.46 0.30 -3.55
C LEU A 56 13.97 0.32 -5.00
N THR A 57 13.53 1.47 -5.50
CA THR A 57 12.77 1.55 -6.75
C THR A 57 13.52 2.26 -7.89
N ASP A 58 14.35 3.27 -7.61
CA ASP A 58 15.09 3.96 -8.68
C ASP A 58 16.00 3.02 -9.48
N PRO A 59 16.83 2.14 -8.88
CA PRO A 59 17.68 1.26 -9.66
C PRO A 59 16.87 0.30 -10.54
N VAL A 60 15.66 -0.04 -10.12
CA VAL A 60 14.78 -0.94 -10.87
C VAL A 60 14.09 -0.24 -12.04
N TYR A 61 13.61 0.98 -11.86
CA TYR A 61 12.80 1.69 -12.86
C TYR A 61 13.55 2.79 -13.62
N LEU A 62 14.60 3.36 -13.03
CA LEU A 62 15.43 4.42 -13.63
C LEU A 62 16.82 3.93 -14.04
N GLY A 63 17.27 2.78 -13.52
CA GLY A 63 18.53 2.14 -13.92
C GLY A 63 19.73 2.52 -13.06
N ASP A 64 19.54 3.36 -12.03
CA ASP A 64 20.60 3.73 -11.10
C ASP A 64 20.04 4.10 -9.73
N TYR A 65 20.89 4.03 -8.71
CA TYR A 65 20.56 4.48 -7.37
C TYR A 65 20.54 6.01 -7.29
N PRO A 66 19.83 6.61 -6.30
CA PRO A 66 19.92 8.04 -6.05
C PRO A 66 21.36 8.49 -5.76
N GLU A 67 21.74 9.72 -6.20
CA GLU A 67 23.08 10.26 -5.98
C GLU A 67 23.42 10.33 -4.49
N GLU A 68 22.46 10.74 -3.65
CA GLU A 68 22.63 10.80 -2.19
C GLU A 68 22.96 9.43 -1.58
N TYR A 69 22.49 8.34 -2.18
CA TYR A 69 22.82 6.99 -1.72
C TYR A 69 24.29 6.70 -1.87
N TYR A 70 24.89 7.04 -3.03
CA TYR A 70 26.31 6.91 -3.26
C TYR A 70 27.14 7.84 -2.36
N GLU A 71 26.70 9.08 -2.16
CA GLU A 71 27.37 10.04 -1.29
C GLU A 71 27.42 9.57 0.17
N TYR A 72 26.29 9.06 0.68
CA TYR A 72 26.18 8.64 2.08
C TYR A 72 26.94 7.36 2.40
N PHE A 73 27.00 6.43 1.45
CA PHE A 73 27.49 5.07 1.69
C PHE A 73 28.73 4.70 0.89
N LYS A 74 29.36 5.63 0.19
CA LYS A 74 30.49 5.39 -0.72
C LYS A 74 31.61 4.48 -0.20
N ASN A 75 31.84 4.45 1.11
CA ASN A 75 32.91 3.66 1.74
C ASN A 75 32.40 2.29 2.25
N GLU A 76 31.12 2.04 2.17
CA GLU A 76 30.44 0.87 2.70
C GLU A 76 29.77 0.04 1.58
N LEU A 77 29.59 0.62 0.41
CA LEU A 77 28.98 -0.05 -0.74
C LEU A 77 29.95 -1.07 -1.36
N PRO A 78 29.43 -2.23 -1.79
CA PRO A 78 30.18 -3.08 -2.71
C PRO A 78 30.42 -2.34 -4.02
N GLU A 79 31.31 -2.83 -4.84
CA GLU A 79 31.43 -2.38 -6.22
C GLU A 79 30.12 -2.69 -6.96
N ILE A 80 29.42 -1.66 -7.43
CA ILE A 80 28.20 -1.76 -8.24
C ILE A 80 28.63 -1.54 -9.70
N THR A 81 28.58 -2.61 -10.48
CA THR A 81 29.01 -2.54 -11.89
C THR A 81 27.87 -2.14 -12.82
N ALA A 82 28.19 -1.71 -14.03
CA ALA A 82 27.20 -1.43 -15.06
C ALA A 82 26.38 -2.69 -15.41
N ASP A 83 26.96 -3.88 -15.32
CA ASP A 83 26.27 -5.15 -15.55
C ASP A 83 25.26 -5.45 -14.44
N ASP A 84 25.58 -5.11 -13.19
CA ASP A 84 24.64 -5.22 -12.07
C ASP A 84 23.43 -4.30 -12.28
N LEU A 85 23.64 -3.05 -12.62
CA LEU A 85 22.59 -2.07 -12.89
C LEU A 85 21.72 -2.49 -14.08
N ALA A 86 22.32 -2.98 -15.15
CA ALA A 86 21.60 -3.52 -16.31
C ALA A 86 20.74 -4.76 -15.93
N LEU A 87 21.22 -5.57 -15.00
CA LEU A 87 20.48 -6.73 -14.51
C LEU A 87 19.34 -6.33 -13.57
N ILE A 88 19.55 -5.33 -12.72
CA ILE A 88 18.55 -4.79 -11.78
C ILE A 88 17.42 -4.08 -12.54
N SER A 89 17.77 -3.26 -13.53
CA SER A 89 16.83 -2.48 -14.34
C SER A 89 16.17 -3.25 -15.48
N ALA A 90 16.25 -4.59 -15.47
CA ALA A 90 15.58 -5.41 -16.48
C ALA A 90 14.10 -4.98 -16.62
N PRO A 91 13.57 -4.71 -17.83
CA PRO A 91 12.26 -4.05 -18.02
C PRO A 91 11.10 -4.75 -17.32
N LEU A 92 10.40 -4.00 -16.48
CA LEU A 92 9.18 -4.42 -15.79
C LEU A 92 7.94 -3.78 -16.44
N ASP A 93 6.79 -4.44 -16.29
CA ASP A 93 5.51 -4.02 -16.89
C ASP A 93 4.71 -3.09 -15.96
N PHE A 94 4.86 -3.22 -14.65
CA PHE A 94 4.11 -2.45 -13.65
C PHE A 94 4.90 -2.28 -12.36
N ILE A 95 4.44 -1.35 -11.53
CA ILE A 95 4.89 -1.16 -10.14
C ILE A 95 3.88 -1.86 -9.23
N GLY A 96 4.34 -2.78 -8.39
CA GLY A 96 3.58 -3.26 -7.24
C GLY A 96 3.90 -2.41 -6.02
N GLN A 97 2.89 -2.03 -5.24
CA GLN A 97 3.09 -1.23 -4.03
C GLN A 97 2.16 -1.68 -2.90
N ASN A 98 2.75 -1.97 -1.75
CA ASN A 98 2.02 -2.16 -0.50
C ASN A 98 1.84 -0.80 0.16
N ILE A 99 0.59 -0.38 0.40
CA ILE A 99 0.27 0.91 1.01
C ILE A 99 -0.68 0.67 2.18
N TYR A 100 -0.28 1.01 3.40
CA TYR A 100 -1.10 0.83 4.59
C TYR A 100 -1.41 2.14 5.32
N SER A 101 -0.44 3.03 5.39
CA SER A 101 -0.53 4.30 6.11
C SER A 101 0.58 5.25 5.63
N GLY A 102 0.76 6.35 6.35
CA GLY A 102 1.77 7.36 6.05
C GLY A 102 1.96 8.34 7.20
N PHE A 103 2.38 9.52 6.86
CA PHE A 103 2.47 10.68 7.74
C PHE A 103 2.31 11.97 6.94
N TYR A 104 1.98 13.06 7.63
CA TYR A 104 1.77 14.34 6.98
C TYR A 104 3.05 15.18 6.99
N MET A 105 3.25 15.92 5.89
CA MET A 105 4.35 16.86 5.69
C MET A 105 3.80 18.26 5.46
N ASP A 106 4.31 19.24 6.16
CA ASP A 106 3.92 20.63 5.95
C ASP A 106 4.72 21.28 4.81
N LYS A 107 4.34 22.50 4.45
CA LYS A 107 5.00 23.29 3.41
C LYS A 107 6.46 23.67 3.71
N ASN A 108 6.91 23.56 4.96
CA ASN A 108 8.29 23.80 5.38
C ASN A 108 9.15 22.53 5.29
N GLY A 109 8.53 21.35 5.06
CA GLY A 109 9.20 20.06 5.02
C GLY A 109 9.34 19.42 6.39
N GLU A 110 8.53 19.82 7.35
CA GLU A 110 8.46 19.25 8.68
C GLU A 110 7.30 18.24 8.78
N ILE A 111 7.48 17.20 9.61
CA ILE A 111 6.40 16.25 9.88
C ILE A 111 5.32 16.97 10.66
N ALA A 112 4.14 17.07 10.07
CA ALA A 112 2.98 17.64 10.72
C ALA A 112 2.36 16.63 11.70
N PRO A 113 1.90 17.09 12.88
CA PRO A 113 1.23 16.20 13.84
C PRO A 113 -0.09 15.69 13.28
N PHE A 114 -0.48 14.50 13.72
CA PHE A 114 -1.84 14.02 13.50
C PHE A 114 -2.85 14.89 14.26
N LYS A 115 -4.08 14.92 13.75
CA LYS A 115 -5.17 15.58 14.46
C LYS A 115 -5.41 14.87 15.80
N ASP A 116 -5.69 15.64 16.85
CA ASP A 116 -6.06 15.08 18.14
C ASP A 116 -7.24 14.11 17.99
N GLY A 117 -7.10 12.93 18.60
CA GLY A 117 -8.10 11.87 18.49
C GLY A 117 -8.13 11.12 17.15
N SER A 118 -7.08 11.21 16.33
CA SER A 118 -6.94 10.39 15.12
C SER A 118 -7.05 8.91 15.45
N SER A 119 -7.74 8.17 14.57
CA SER A 119 -7.92 6.73 14.73
C SER A 119 -6.64 5.98 14.41
N GLN A 120 -6.37 4.94 15.20
CA GLN A 120 -5.32 3.97 14.92
C GLN A 120 -5.92 2.57 14.82
N ASN A 121 -5.35 1.75 13.97
CA ASN A 121 -5.70 0.34 13.88
C ASN A 121 -5.02 -0.49 15.00
N ASP A 122 -5.27 -1.78 15.03
CA ASP A 122 -4.71 -2.69 16.05
C ASP A 122 -3.18 -2.88 15.96
N MET A 123 -2.54 -2.43 14.88
CA MET A 123 -1.08 -2.32 14.74
C MET A 123 -0.52 -1.02 15.36
N GLY A 124 -1.37 -0.09 15.74
CA GLY A 124 -0.99 1.26 16.15
C GLY A 124 -0.65 2.18 14.98
N TRP A 125 -1.07 1.85 13.77
CA TRP A 125 -0.88 2.69 12.60
C TRP A 125 -2.06 3.66 12.45
N ASP A 126 -1.72 4.90 12.11
CA ASP A 126 -2.73 5.94 11.88
C ASP A 126 -3.52 5.68 10.60
N ASP A 127 -4.80 6.03 10.63
CA ASP A 127 -5.72 5.88 9.50
C ASP A 127 -5.58 7.08 8.56
N ILE A 128 -4.84 6.90 7.47
CA ILE A 128 -4.51 7.94 6.48
C ILE A 128 -4.90 7.46 5.08
N PRO A 129 -6.19 7.57 4.71
CA PRO A 129 -6.66 7.11 3.40
C PRO A 129 -5.95 7.80 2.22
N GLU A 130 -5.59 9.08 2.38
CA GLU A 130 -4.89 9.88 1.38
C GLU A 130 -3.54 9.30 0.97
N SER A 131 -2.98 8.40 1.80
CA SER A 131 -1.73 7.69 1.48
C SER A 131 -1.85 6.89 0.18
N VAL A 132 -3.04 6.36 -0.13
CA VAL A 132 -3.27 5.66 -1.40
C VAL A 132 -3.21 6.63 -2.58
N TYR A 133 -3.90 7.75 -2.50
CA TYR A 133 -3.90 8.75 -3.58
C TYR A 133 -2.49 9.30 -3.85
N TYR A 134 -1.82 9.80 -2.80
CA TYR A 134 -0.49 10.39 -2.96
C TYR A 134 0.58 9.37 -3.30
N GLY A 135 0.51 8.15 -2.75
CA GLY A 135 1.41 7.07 -3.13
C GLY A 135 1.32 6.75 -4.63
N LEU A 136 0.11 6.60 -5.15
CA LEU A 136 -0.13 6.37 -6.58
C LEU A 136 0.33 7.57 -7.44
N LYS A 137 -0.03 8.79 -7.04
CA LYS A 137 0.33 10.02 -7.74
C LYS A 137 1.84 10.19 -7.84
N PHE A 138 2.56 10.01 -6.74
CA PHE A 138 3.99 10.21 -6.67
C PHE A 138 4.78 9.12 -7.42
N LEU A 139 4.39 7.86 -7.28
CA LEU A 139 5.00 6.76 -8.04
C LEU A 139 4.78 6.93 -9.54
N TYR A 140 3.57 7.29 -9.97
CA TYR A 140 3.30 7.54 -11.38
C TYR A 140 4.02 8.78 -11.91
N LYS A 141 4.08 9.86 -11.12
CA LYS A 141 4.85 11.07 -11.47
C LYS A 141 6.32 10.74 -11.74
N ARG A 142 6.94 9.85 -10.92
CA ARG A 142 8.36 9.52 -11.02
C ARG A 142 8.66 8.47 -12.10
N TYR A 143 7.92 7.36 -12.13
CA TYR A 143 8.30 6.18 -12.92
C TYR A 143 7.49 5.97 -14.20
N LYS A 144 6.35 6.63 -14.35
CA LYS A 144 5.48 6.56 -15.54
C LYS A 144 5.07 5.13 -15.94
N LYS A 145 4.90 4.25 -14.96
CA LYS A 145 4.45 2.87 -15.15
C LYS A 145 3.05 2.66 -14.57
N PRO A 146 2.26 1.73 -15.11
CA PRO A 146 1.04 1.28 -14.45
C PRO A 146 1.33 0.76 -13.04
N ILE A 147 0.38 0.93 -12.13
CA ILE A 147 0.55 0.56 -10.73
C ILE A 147 -0.48 -0.50 -10.34
N ILE A 148 -0.09 -1.43 -9.49
CA ILE A 148 -0.97 -2.37 -8.81
C ILE A 148 -0.76 -2.16 -7.31
N ILE A 149 -1.83 -1.89 -6.56
CA ILE A 149 -1.78 -1.96 -5.11
C ILE A 149 -1.77 -3.45 -4.74
N THR A 150 -0.60 -3.93 -4.34
CA THR A 150 -0.36 -5.35 -4.05
C THR A 150 -0.81 -5.72 -2.65
N GLU A 151 -0.86 -4.75 -1.74
CA GLU A 151 -1.46 -4.92 -0.42
C GLU A 151 -2.00 -3.58 0.09
N ASN A 152 -3.18 -3.63 0.67
CA ASN A 152 -3.78 -2.60 1.52
C ASN A 152 -4.82 -3.26 2.42
N GLY A 153 -4.91 -2.84 3.67
CA GLY A 153 -5.84 -3.37 4.65
C GLY A 153 -5.57 -2.87 6.04
N THR A 154 -6.33 -3.33 7.00
CA THR A 154 -6.23 -2.91 8.40
C THR A 154 -6.37 -4.08 9.36
N ALA A 155 -5.54 -4.10 10.40
CA ALA A 155 -5.70 -5.01 11.52
C ALA A 155 -6.77 -4.49 12.48
N GLN A 156 -7.66 -5.37 12.91
CA GLN A 156 -8.68 -5.07 13.89
C GLN A 156 -8.75 -6.15 14.97
N ASN A 157 -9.24 -5.80 16.15
CA ASN A 157 -9.48 -6.74 17.23
C ASN A 157 -10.78 -7.52 16.99
N ASP A 158 -10.81 -8.33 15.94
CA ASP A 158 -11.97 -9.09 15.54
C ASP A 158 -12.26 -10.24 16.48
N ARG A 159 -13.54 -10.49 16.74
CA ARG A 159 -14.03 -11.61 17.54
C ARG A 159 -15.35 -12.12 17.01
N VAL A 160 -15.64 -13.36 17.32
CA VAL A 160 -16.96 -13.94 17.06
C VAL A 160 -17.95 -13.39 18.09
N CYS A 161 -19.02 -12.78 17.61
CA CYS A 161 -20.10 -12.24 18.44
C CYS A 161 -21.08 -13.33 18.88
N LEU A 162 -22.04 -12.99 19.76
CA LEU A 162 -23.02 -13.95 20.31
C LEU A 162 -23.92 -14.59 19.25
N ASP A 163 -24.10 -13.95 18.12
CA ASP A 163 -24.83 -14.47 16.95
C ASP A 163 -24.00 -15.40 16.07
N GLY A 164 -22.75 -15.66 16.45
CA GLY A 164 -21.84 -16.52 15.71
C GLY A 164 -21.17 -15.84 14.52
N LYS A 165 -21.32 -14.54 14.31
CA LYS A 165 -20.74 -13.75 13.21
C LYS A 165 -19.60 -12.87 13.70
N VAL A 166 -18.87 -12.28 12.76
CA VAL A 166 -17.83 -11.29 13.02
C VAL A 166 -18.23 -9.97 12.34
N HIS A 167 -18.54 -8.98 13.17
CA HIS A 167 -18.97 -7.66 12.74
C HIS A 167 -17.78 -6.69 12.79
N ASP A 168 -17.22 -6.39 11.64
CA ASP A 168 -16.04 -5.58 11.46
C ASP A 168 -16.31 -4.29 10.66
N ALA A 169 -17.30 -3.52 11.11
CA ALA A 169 -17.73 -2.26 10.50
C ALA A 169 -16.57 -1.28 10.28
N TYR A 170 -15.59 -1.27 11.18
CA TYR A 170 -14.41 -0.42 11.04
C TYR A 170 -13.56 -0.79 9.82
N ARG A 171 -13.42 -2.09 9.51
CA ARG A 171 -12.70 -2.54 8.30
C ARG A 171 -13.46 -2.16 7.03
N ILE A 172 -14.80 -2.17 7.07
CA ILE A 172 -15.63 -1.69 5.96
C ILE A 172 -15.35 -0.22 5.69
N ASP A 173 -15.41 0.63 6.73
CA ASP A 173 -15.15 2.08 6.62
C ASP A 173 -13.74 2.37 6.10
N HIS A 174 -12.71 1.75 6.70
CA HIS A 174 -11.32 1.86 6.27
C HIS A 174 -11.18 1.49 4.78
N THR A 175 -11.64 0.30 4.39
CA THR A 175 -11.52 -0.16 3.00
C THR A 175 -12.25 0.76 2.04
N ALA A 176 -13.43 1.26 2.40
CA ALA A 176 -14.19 2.20 1.57
C ALA A 176 -13.45 3.53 1.36
N ARG A 177 -12.85 4.10 2.41
CA ARG A 177 -12.08 5.34 2.31
C ARG A 177 -10.84 5.18 1.43
N TYR A 178 -10.05 4.13 1.65
CA TYR A 178 -8.83 3.87 0.88
C TYR A 178 -9.12 3.59 -0.60
N LEU A 179 -10.19 2.83 -0.89
CA LEU A 179 -10.63 2.62 -2.27
C LEU A 179 -11.18 3.89 -2.93
N SER A 180 -11.79 4.80 -2.15
CA SER A 180 -12.23 6.10 -2.67
C SER A 180 -11.05 6.98 -3.08
N GLU A 181 -9.96 6.95 -2.32
CA GLU A 181 -8.73 7.65 -2.69
C GLU A 181 -8.03 7.02 -3.91
N MET A 182 -8.07 5.68 -4.04
CA MET A 182 -7.64 5.01 -5.26
C MET A 182 -8.48 5.45 -6.47
N LYS A 183 -9.82 5.51 -6.30
CA LYS A 183 -10.72 5.95 -7.36
C LYS A 183 -10.39 7.38 -7.80
N LYS A 184 -10.12 8.29 -6.87
CA LYS A 184 -9.69 9.67 -7.18
C LYS A 184 -8.45 9.67 -8.08
N ALA A 185 -7.44 8.87 -7.77
CA ALA A 185 -6.24 8.74 -8.59
C ALA A 185 -6.56 8.22 -10.02
N VAL A 186 -7.45 7.21 -10.11
CA VAL A 186 -7.90 6.68 -11.42
C VAL A 186 -8.67 7.73 -12.23
N ASP A 187 -9.56 8.48 -11.59
CA ASP A 187 -10.33 9.55 -12.23
C ASP A 187 -9.42 10.66 -12.78
N GLU A 188 -8.25 10.89 -12.17
CA GLU A 188 -7.20 11.80 -12.66
C GLU A 188 -6.31 11.19 -13.75
N GLY A 189 -6.59 9.96 -14.19
CA GLY A 189 -5.87 9.30 -15.29
C GLY A 189 -4.62 8.52 -14.87
N ILE A 190 -4.40 8.27 -13.59
CA ILE A 190 -3.31 7.41 -13.13
C ILE A 190 -3.69 5.95 -13.43
N PRO A 191 -2.86 5.20 -14.19
CA PRO A 191 -3.19 3.84 -14.59
C PRO A 191 -3.00 2.85 -13.43
N VAL A 192 -4.06 2.63 -12.65
CA VAL A 192 -4.11 1.62 -11.59
C VAL A 192 -4.76 0.36 -12.15
N ASN A 193 -3.98 -0.71 -12.28
CA ASN A 193 -4.40 -1.94 -12.96
C ASN A 193 -4.93 -3.02 -12.00
N GLY A 194 -4.88 -2.78 -10.69
CA GLY A 194 -5.39 -3.74 -9.71
C GLY A 194 -5.23 -3.28 -8.28
N TYR A 195 -6.02 -3.92 -7.42
CA TYR A 195 -5.99 -3.74 -5.98
C TYR A 195 -6.18 -5.09 -5.31
N TYR A 196 -5.32 -5.42 -4.35
CA TYR A 196 -5.39 -6.63 -3.55
C TYR A 196 -5.50 -6.27 -2.08
N HIS A 197 -6.61 -6.71 -1.47
CA HIS A 197 -6.83 -6.51 -0.05
C HIS A 197 -5.93 -7.45 0.77
N TRP A 198 -5.21 -6.90 1.74
CA TRP A 198 -4.50 -7.66 2.75
C TRP A 198 -5.35 -7.78 4.02
N ALA A 199 -5.87 -8.97 4.36
CA ALA A 199 -5.65 -10.22 3.68
C ALA A 199 -6.99 -10.94 3.42
N PHE A 200 -6.99 -12.00 2.62
CA PHE A 200 -8.20 -12.80 2.42
C PHE A 200 -8.63 -13.51 3.70
N THR A 201 -7.69 -14.16 4.39
CA THR A 201 -7.91 -14.81 5.68
C THR A 201 -7.02 -14.20 6.75
N ASP A 202 -7.45 -14.26 8.01
CA ASP A 202 -6.54 -14.02 9.12
C ASP A 202 -5.34 -14.96 9.01
N ASN A 203 -4.13 -14.48 9.32
CA ASN A 203 -2.87 -15.19 9.14
C ASN A 203 -1.89 -14.91 10.28
N PHE A 204 -0.67 -15.42 10.13
CA PHE A 204 0.45 -15.16 11.04
C PHE A 204 1.12 -13.83 10.67
N GLU A 205 0.95 -12.82 11.54
CA GLU A 205 1.47 -11.46 11.33
C GLU A 205 2.88 -11.33 11.93
N TRP A 206 3.86 -11.98 11.31
CA TRP A 206 5.29 -11.90 11.66
C TRP A 206 5.53 -11.90 13.18
N LYS A 207 6.20 -10.91 13.73
CA LYS A 207 6.50 -10.80 15.17
C LYS A 207 5.26 -10.65 16.07
N CYS A 208 4.11 -10.29 15.51
CA CYS A 208 2.84 -10.17 16.23
C CYS A 208 2.07 -11.51 16.32
N GLY A 209 2.55 -12.57 15.64
CA GLY A 209 1.93 -13.89 15.68
C GLY A 209 0.50 -13.86 15.13
N PHE A 210 -0.41 -14.56 15.78
CA PHE A 210 -1.81 -14.67 15.40
C PHE A 210 -2.71 -13.59 16.03
N GLY A 211 -2.12 -12.64 16.79
CA GLY A 211 -2.88 -11.64 17.52
C GLY A 211 -3.46 -10.52 16.65
N LYS A 212 -2.88 -10.26 15.48
CA LYS A 212 -3.30 -9.20 14.56
C LYS A 212 -4.10 -9.77 13.40
N ARG A 213 -5.34 -9.27 13.20
CA ARG A 213 -6.29 -9.85 12.26
C ARG A 213 -6.56 -8.90 11.10
N PHE A 214 -6.03 -9.22 9.94
CA PHE A 214 -6.21 -8.45 8.70
C PHE A 214 -7.26 -9.05 7.77
N GLY A 215 -7.64 -10.31 7.98
CA GLY A 215 -8.45 -11.07 7.05
C GLY A 215 -9.86 -10.53 6.84
N LEU A 216 -10.41 -10.72 5.65
CA LEU A 216 -11.84 -10.65 5.37
C LEU A 216 -12.58 -11.89 5.92
N VAL A 217 -11.83 -12.97 6.16
CA VAL A 217 -12.32 -14.22 6.74
C VAL A 217 -11.62 -14.46 8.07
N PHE A 218 -12.38 -14.54 9.14
CA PHE A 218 -11.89 -14.88 10.47
C PHE A 218 -11.50 -16.36 10.52
N ILE A 219 -10.32 -16.65 11.10
CA ILE A 219 -9.86 -18.00 11.39
C ILE A 219 -9.91 -18.24 12.89
N ASP A 220 -10.69 -19.23 13.30
CA ASP A 220 -10.55 -19.83 14.61
C ASP A 220 -9.33 -20.75 14.55
N TYR A 221 -8.23 -20.34 15.16
CA TYR A 221 -6.94 -21.03 15.01
C TYR A 221 -6.93 -22.39 15.69
N ASP A 222 -7.76 -22.64 16.71
CA ASP A 222 -7.84 -23.92 17.41
C ASP A 222 -8.60 -24.95 16.57
N THR A 223 -9.74 -24.56 16.02
CA THR A 223 -10.64 -25.45 15.27
C THR A 223 -10.45 -25.39 13.76
N GLN A 224 -9.71 -24.40 13.27
CA GLN A 224 -9.55 -24.09 11.85
C GLN A 224 -10.87 -23.69 11.14
N LYS A 225 -11.90 -23.35 11.91
CA LYS A 225 -13.18 -22.87 11.36
C LYS A 225 -12.98 -21.49 10.72
N ARG A 226 -13.59 -21.31 9.57
CA ARG A 226 -13.57 -20.08 8.80
C ARG A 226 -14.92 -19.39 8.85
N ILE A 227 -14.94 -18.11 9.26
CA ILE A 227 -16.16 -17.31 9.36
C ILE A 227 -15.96 -16.06 8.50
N LYS A 228 -16.79 -15.88 7.48
CA LYS A 228 -16.76 -14.64 6.67
C LYS A 228 -17.19 -13.47 7.56
N LYS A 229 -16.40 -12.40 7.53
CA LYS A 229 -16.70 -11.17 8.25
C LYS A 229 -17.68 -10.29 7.44
N ASP A 230 -18.26 -9.28 8.03
CA ASP A 230 -19.12 -8.35 7.29
C ASP A 230 -18.37 -7.66 6.15
N SER A 231 -17.10 -7.34 6.35
CA SER A 231 -16.21 -6.79 5.31
C SER A 231 -16.02 -7.71 4.11
N PHE A 232 -16.13 -9.04 4.27
CA PHE A 232 -16.09 -9.97 3.14
C PHE A 232 -17.24 -9.69 2.15
N TYR A 233 -18.44 -9.52 2.64
CA TYR A 233 -19.62 -9.26 1.81
C TYR A 233 -19.56 -7.85 1.21
N PHE A 234 -19.08 -6.88 1.98
CA PHE A 234 -18.83 -5.55 1.48
C PHE A 234 -17.83 -5.57 0.29
N TYR A 235 -16.65 -6.21 0.47
CA TYR A 235 -15.63 -6.26 -0.57
C TYR A 235 -16.11 -7.04 -1.81
N LYS A 236 -16.85 -8.14 -1.62
CA LYS A 236 -17.55 -8.83 -2.71
C LYS A 236 -18.41 -7.84 -3.50
N LYS A 237 -19.20 -7.00 -2.79
CA LYS A 237 -20.07 -6.02 -3.44
C LYS A 237 -19.31 -4.92 -4.17
N VAL A 238 -18.17 -4.47 -3.64
CA VAL A 238 -17.28 -3.54 -4.35
C VAL A 238 -16.84 -4.12 -5.69
N ILE A 239 -16.43 -5.39 -5.70
CA ILE A 239 -16.00 -6.08 -6.94
C ILE A 239 -17.18 -6.21 -7.92
N GLU A 240 -18.34 -6.69 -7.47
CA GLU A 240 -19.53 -6.89 -8.31
C GLU A 240 -20.04 -5.60 -8.96
N THR A 241 -19.89 -4.47 -8.28
CA THR A 241 -20.34 -3.15 -8.76
C THR A 241 -19.22 -2.33 -9.40
N ASN A 242 -18.03 -2.91 -9.58
CA ASN A 242 -16.85 -2.19 -10.04
C ASN A 242 -16.65 -0.85 -9.30
N GLY A 243 -16.84 -0.87 -7.98
CA GLY A 243 -16.65 0.29 -7.10
C GLY A 243 -17.82 1.29 -7.03
N GLU A 244 -18.92 1.11 -7.78
CA GLU A 244 -20.07 2.04 -7.74
C GLU A 244 -20.66 2.20 -6.34
N ILE A 245 -20.64 1.14 -5.51
CA ILE A 245 -21.15 1.16 -4.14
C ILE A 245 -20.45 2.20 -3.27
N LEU A 246 -19.19 2.55 -3.55
CA LEU A 246 -18.41 3.53 -2.82
C LEU A 246 -19.03 4.94 -2.90
N GLY A 247 -19.79 5.24 -3.95
CA GLY A 247 -20.55 6.48 -4.09
C GLY A 247 -21.82 6.56 -3.22
N SER A 248 -22.09 5.54 -2.41
CA SER A 248 -23.30 5.47 -1.58
C SER A 248 -22.98 5.11 -0.11
N PRO A 249 -22.32 5.99 0.66
CA PRO A 249 -21.84 5.69 2.01
C PRO A 249 -22.90 5.10 2.94
N GLN A 250 -24.17 5.55 2.83
CA GLN A 250 -25.27 5.08 3.65
C GLN A 250 -25.61 3.60 3.40
N LYS A 251 -25.23 3.04 2.27
CA LYS A 251 -25.48 1.65 1.89
C LYS A 251 -24.35 0.69 2.30
N LEU A 252 -23.15 1.21 2.62
CA LEU A 252 -21.98 0.38 2.91
C LEU A 252 -22.19 -0.60 4.06
N PHE A 253 -22.91 -0.16 5.11
CA PHE A 253 -23.18 -0.96 6.30
C PHE A 253 -24.49 -1.74 6.24
N GLN A 254 -25.23 -1.67 5.13
CA GLN A 254 -26.50 -2.41 4.93
C GLN A 254 -26.29 -3.71 4.16
N ILE A 255 -25.07 -3.97 3.69
CA ILE A 255 -24.72 -5.18 2.95
C ILE A 255 -24.71 -6.35 3.92
N LYS A 256 -25.68 -7.26 3.74
CA LYS A 256 -25.80 -8.48 4.53
C LYS A 256 -25.48 -9.69 3.66
N GLU A 257 -25.29 -10.82 4.34
CA GLU A 257 -25.22 -12.13 3.72
C GLU A 257 -26.42 -12.34 2.79
N SER A 258 -26.18 -12.43 1.48
CA SER A 258 -27.18 -12.74 0.46
C SER A 258 -26.83 -14.07 -0.22
#